data_505b9ee1510fd725bb8210681d127543
#
_entry.id   505b9ee1510fd725bb8210681d127543
#
_cell.length_a   1.000
_cell.length_b   1.000
_cell.length_c   1.000
_cell.angle_alpha   90.00
_cell.angle_beta   90.00
_cell.angle_gamma   90.00
#
_symmetry.space_group_name_H-M   'P 1'
#
loop_
_entity.id
_entity.type
_entity.pdbx_description
1 polymer ?
#
loop_
_entity_poly.entity_id
_entity_poly.type
_entity_poly.pdbx_seq_one_letter_code
_entity_poly.pdbx_strand_id
1 'polypeptide(L)'
;MKPEERIVKARMKNSNNWIKGYYIYDSTNKKHFIYLLDNSAIKNELTEIDETTLCYFIGLKDKNKIPIYSNDIVIIDNEPDYEYFIVEWNTDLARFVLNGDTYMVDFDNYNSTDCEVIGNKVGYPEYDFLNKHIWSI
;
A
#
# COMPACT_ATOMS: atom_id res chain seq x y z
N MET A 1 -7.09 8.48 -15.01
CA MET A 1 -6.33 8.62 -13.74
C MET A 1 -5.50 9.89 -13.82
N LYS A 2 -5.64 10.76 -12.85
CA LYS A 2 -4.86 12.00 -12.79
C LYS A 2 -3.39 11.68 -12.48
N PRO A 3 -2.43 12.53 -12.92
CA PRO A 3 -1.01 12.24 -12.64
C PRO A 3 -0.70 12.05 -11.16
N GLU A 4 -1.28 12.85 -10.27
CA GLU A 4 -1.06 12.73 -8.82
C GLU A 4 -1.58 11.42 -8.23
N GLU A 5 -2.46 10.72 -8.94
CA GLU A 5 -2.96 9.40 -8.52
C GLU A 5 -2.01 8.26 -8.86
N ARG A 6 -0.95 8.55 -9.63
CA ARG A 6 0.07 7.57 -10.00
C ARG A 6 1.26 7.57 -9.04
N ILE A 7 1.20 8.39 -8.02
CA ILE A 7 2.26 8.46 -7.01
C ILE A 7 2.28 7.16 -6.22
N VAL A 8 3.49 6.65 -6.03
CA VAL A 8 3.75 5.49 -5.20
C VAL A 8 4.58 5.88 -4.00
N LYS A 9 4.64 5.02 -3.00
CA LYS A 9 5.58 5.16 -1.90
C LYS A 9 6.33 3.86 -1.69
N ALA A 10 7.56 3.96 -1.20
CA ALA A 10 8.38 2.82 -0.86
C ALA A 10 9.48 3.26 0.10
N ARG A 11 10.16 2.29 0.69
CA ARG A 11 11.38 2.57 1.46
C ARG A 11 12.56 2.65 0.53
N MET A 12 13.47 3.56 0.83
CA MET A 12 14.77 3.62 0.16
C MET A 12 15.50 2.31 0.38
N LYS A 13 16.24 1.85 -0.63
CA LYS A 13 17.13 0.72 -0.47
C LYS A 13 18.18 1.05 0.57
N ASN A 14 18.46 0.12 1.47
CA ASN A 14 19.42 0.28 2.57
C ASN A 14 19.03 1.32 3.62
N SER A 15 17.75 1.68 3.70
CA SER A 15 17.23 2.63 4.68
C SER A 15 15.80 2.26 5.02
N ASN A 16 15.32 2.71 6.17
CA ASN A 16 13.92 2.55 6.54
C ASN A 16 13.09 3.81 6.20
N ASN A 17 13.70 4.77 5.53
CA ASN A 17 13.03 6.02 5.19
C ASN A 17 12.06 5.82 4.03
N TRP A 18 10.82 6.26 4.23
CA TRP A 18 9.81 6.28 3.19
C TRP A 18 9.99 7.47 2.27
N ILE A 19 9.82 7.23 0.98
CA ILE A 19 9.82 8.27 -0.04
C ILE A 19 8.61 8.11 -0.95
N LYS A 20 8.18 9.20 -1.56
CA LYS A 20 7.05 9.23 -2.49
C LYS A 20 7.48 9.85 -3.81
N GLY A 21 6.89 9.37 -4.89
CA GLY A 21 7.12 9.90 -6.21
C GLY A 21 6.62 8.97 -7.29
N TYR A 22 7.19 9.13 -8.48
CA TYR A 22 6.82 8.29 -9.62
C TYR A 22 7.74 7.08 -9.71
N TYR A 23 7.15 5.94 -9.91
CA TYR A 23 7.86 4.68 -10.01
C TYR A 23 8.49 4.50 -11.39
N ILE A 24 9.75 4.12 -11.39
CA ILE A 24 10.50 3.82 -12.62
C ILE A 24 11.21 2.48 -12.45
N TYR A 25 10.97 1.59 -13.41
CA TYR A 25 11.65 0.31 -13.46
C TYR A 25 12.70 0.32 -14.58
N ASP A 26 13.95 0.08 -14.21
CA ASP A 26 15.04 -0.13 -15.15
C ASP A 26 15.12 -1.61 -15.53
N SER A 27 14.56 -1.95 -16.67
CA SER A 27 14.51 -3.34 -17.12
C SER A 27 15.87 -3.92 -17.51
N THR A 28 16.83 -3.08 -17.85
CA THR A 28 18.19 -3.52 -18.21
C THR A 28 18.95 -4.03 -17.00
N ASN A 29 18.92 -3.27 -15.92
CA ASN A 29 19.62 -3.61 -14.68
C ASN A 29 18.71 -4.25 -13.64
N LYS A 30 17.42 -4.38 -13.93
CA LYS A 30 16.38 -4.93 -13.04
C LYS A 30 16.37 -4.20 -11.70
N LYS A 31 16.43 -2.87 -11.75
CA LYS A 31 16.40 -2.01 -10.57
C LYS A 31 15.13 -1.18 -10.53
N HIS A 32 14.71 -0.85 -9.33
CA HIS A 32 13.48 -0.11 -9.06
C HIS A 32 13.83 1.24 -8.44
N PHE A 33 13.22 2.29 -8.95
CA PHE A 33 13.50 3.66 -8.51
C PHE A 33 12.21 4.43 -8.28
N ILE A 34 12.30 5.45 -7.44
CA ILE A 34 11.29 6.50 -7.36
C ILE A 34 11.95 7.81 -7.78
N TYR A 35 11.28 8.51 -8.70
CA TYR A 35 11.60 9.90 -9.01
C TYR A 35 10.95 10.76 -7.95
N LEU A 36 11.76 11.38 -7.09
CA LEU A 36 11.28 12.09 -5.92
C LEU A 36 10.47 13.32 -6.28
N LEU A 37 9.32 13.44 -5.63
CA LEU A 37 8.52 14.65 -5.63
C LEU A 37 8.85 15.43 -4.37
N ASP A 38 9.96 16.13 -4.39
CA ASP A 38 10.34 17.00 -3.30
C ASP A 38 10.10 18.45 -3.70
N ASN A 39 9.29 19.14 -2.91
CA ASN A 39 8.99 20.56 -3.13
C ASN A 39 10.18 21.46 -2.88
N SER A 40 11.23 20.99 -2.26
CA SER A 40 12.48 21.73 -2.14
C SER A 40 13.26 21.79 -3.44
N ALA A 41 12.78 21.16 -4.49
CA ALA A 41 12.94 21.43 -5.91
C ALA A 41 14.34 21.48 -6.50
N ILE A 42 15.39 21.14 -5.80
CA ILE A 42 16.74 21.26 -6.36
C ILE A 42 17.31 19.90 -6.72
N LYS A 43 16.65 18.81 -6.34
CA LYS A 43 17.16 17.45 -6.57
C LYS A 43 16.12 16.60 -7.24
N ASN A 44 16.09 16.64 -8.57
CA ASN A 44 15.42 15.63 -9.37
C ASN A 44 16.24 14.34 -9.28
N GLU A 45 16.11 13.61 -8.19
CA GLU A 45 16.88 12.39 -8.00
C GLU A 45 16.03 11.16 -8.21
N LEU A 46 16.54 10.27 -9.04
CA LEU A 46 16.12 8.88 -9.04
C LEU A 46 16.74 8.22 -7.82
N THR A 47 15.91 7.72 -6.94
CA THR A 47 16.37 7.03 -5.74
C THR A 47 15.98 5.56 -5.81
N GLU A 48 16.97 4.69 -5.67
CA GLU A 48 16.72 3.25 -5.67
C GLU A 48 15.94 2.84 -4.42
N ILE A 49 14.92 2.00 -4.61
CA ILE A 49 14.02 1.58 -3.55
C ILE A 49 14.12 0.07 -3.31
N ASP A 50 13.67 -0.34 -2.14
CA ASP A 50 13.38 -1.73 -1.85
C ASP A 50 12.01 -2.05 -2.46
N GLU A 51 12.00 -2.84 -3.53
CA GLU A 51 10.78 -3.18 -4.27
C GLU A 51 9.74 -3.90 -3.43
N THR A 52 10.17 -4.62 -2.40
CA THR A 52 9.25 -5.35 -1.52
C THR A 52 8.39 -4.42 -0.69
N THR A 53 8.77 -3.15 -0.60
CA THR A 53 8.05 -2.13 0.16
C THR A 53 7.17 -1.24 -0.70
N LEU A 54 7.15 -1.47 -2.02
CA LEU A 54 6.43 -0.61 -2.95
C LEU A 54 4.93 -0.68 -2.73
N CYS A 55 4.32 0.48 -2.53
CA CYS A 55 2.89 0.63 -2.30
C CYS A 55 2.28 1.55 -3.34
N TYR A 56 1.20 1.09 -3.97
CA TYR A 56 0.47 1.85 -4.98
C TYR A 56 -0.74 2.54 -4.36
N PHE A 57 -0.97 3.79 -4.73
CA PHE A 57 -2.23 4.46 -4.39
C PHE A 57 -3.37 3.78 -5.15
N ILE A 58 -4.41 3.35 -4.43
CA ILE A 58 -5.51 2.60 -5.05
C ILE A 58 -6.61 3.49 -5.63
N GLY A 59 -6.50 4.81 -5.48
CA GLY A 59 -7.48 5.76 -6.01
C GLY A 59 -8.58 6.14 -5.02
N LEU A 60 -8.54 5.62 -3.81
CA LEU A 60 -9.56 5.86 -2.79
C LEU A 60 -8.93 6.45 -1.53
N LYS A 61 -9.74 7.19 -0.78
CA LYS A 61 -9.38 7.72 0.54
C LYS A 61 -10.26 7.09 1.59
N ASP A 62 -9.71 6.94 2.80
CA ASP A 62 -10.47 6.39 3.92
C ASP A 62 -11.42 7.44 4.54
N LYS A 63 -12.09 7.07 5.63
CA LYS A 63 -13.05 7.95 6.31
C LYS A 63 -12.43 9.25 6.84
N ASN A 64 -11.12 9.26 7.06
CA ASN A 64 -10.37 10.42 7.53
C ASN A 64 -9.70 11.18 6.38
N LYS A 65 -10.07 10.89 5.13
CA LYS A 65 -9.49 11.45 3.90
C LYS A 65 -8.01 11.11 3.72
N ILE A 66 -7.57 10.02 4.32
CA ILE A 66 -6.22 9.50 4.16
C ILE A 66 -6.18 8.62 2.91
N PRO A 67 -5.23 8.87 1.99
CA PRO A 67 -5.09 8.01 0.82
C PRO A 67 -4.81 6.56 1.21
N ILE A 68 -5.51 5.64 0.57
CA ILE A 68 -5.32 4.20 0.79
C ILE A 68 -4.30 3.69 -0.22
N TYR A 69 -3.26 3.02 0.28
CA TYR A 69 -2.24 2.39 -0.54
C TYR A 69 -2.33 0.87 -0.43
N SER A 70 -1.86 0.19 -1.48
CA SER A 70 -1.63 -1.26 -1.35
C SER A 70 -0.68 -1.53 -0.17
N ASN A 71 -0.85 -2.67 0.48
CA ASN A 71 -0.18 -3.06 1.72
C ASN A 71 -0.66 -2.32 2.98
N ASP A 72 -1.59 -1.38 2.86
CA ASP A 72 -2.18 -0.75 4.04
C ASP A 72 -3.01 -1.76 4.82
N ILE A 73 -3.00 -1.60 6.14
CA ILE A 73 -3.85 -2.33 7.07
C ILE A 73 -5.06 -1.46 7.34
N VAL A 74 -6.24 -1.99 7.07
CA VAL A 74 -7.49 -1.25 7.29
C VAL A 74 -8.45 -2.03 8.17
N ILE A 75 -9.27 -1.29 8.90
CA ILE A 75 -10.45 -1.81 9.58
C ILE A 75 -11.69 -1.22 8.90
N ILE A 76 -12.80 -1.94 8.98
CA ILE A 76 -14.08 -1.50 8.40
C ILE A 76 -15.03 -1.19 9.54
N ASP A 77 -15.64 -0.01 9.48
CA ASP A 77 -16.66 0.38 10.45
C ASP A 77 -17.86 -0.60 10.36
N ASN A 78 -18.46 -0.86 11.50
CA ASN A 78 -19.63 -1.74 11.63
C ASN A 78 -19.39 -3.24 11.39
N GLU A 79 -18.12 -3.64 11.20
CA GLU A 79 -17.80 -5.06 11.24
C GLU A 79 -17.70 -5.51 12.71
N PRO A 80 -18.49 -6.52 13.12
CA PRO A 80 -18.66 -6.85 14.53
C PRO A 80 -17.40 -7.43 15.21
N ASP A 81 -16.43 -7.90 14.46
CA ASP A 81 -15.29 -8.64 15.00
C ASP A 81 -13.96 -7.93 14.90
N TYR A 82 -13.92 -6.64 14.56
CA TYR A 82 -12.70 -5.86 14.41
C TYR A 82 -11.64 -6.58 13.59
N GLU A 83 -12.06 -7.19 12.49
CA GLU A 83 -11.09 -7.83 11.62
C GLU A 83 -10.22 -6.80 10.91
N TYR A 84 -8.96 -7.16 10.76
CA TYR A 84 -8.01 -6.38 10.00
C TYR A 84 -7.96 -6.91 8.58
N PHE A 85 -7.84 -6.01 7.63
CA PHE A 85 -7.70 -6.35 6.21
C PHE A 85 -6.44 -5.72 5.67
N ILE A 86 -5.80 -6.43 4.75
CA ILE A 86 -4.66 -5.90 3.99
C ILE A 86 -5.14 -5.54 2.60
N VAL A 87 -4.81 -4.35 2.15
CA VAL A 87 -5.12 -3.92 0.78
C VAL A 87 -4.12 -4.57 -0.17
N GLU A 88 -4.59 -5.42 -1.07
CA GLU A 88 -3.73 -6.15 -1.98
C GLU A 88 -4.30 -6.18 -3.39
N TRP A 89 -3.40 -6.27 -4.38
CA TRP A 89 -3.79 -6.51 -5.76
C TRP A 89 -4.18 -7.97 -5.94
N ASN A 90 -5.37 -8.19 -6.51
CA ASN A 90 -5.81 -9.53 -6.88
C ASN A 90 -5.70 -9.67 -8.39
N THR A 91 -4.76 -10.51 -8.83
CA THR A 91 -4.48 -10.68 -10.26
C THR A 91 -5.65 -11.31 -11.00
N ASP A 92 -6.36 -12.23 -10.38
CA ASP A 92 -7.47 -12.93 -11.02
C ASP A 92 -8.66 -11.99 -11.27
N LEU A 93 -8.89 -11.06 -10.35
CA LEU A 93 -9.97 -10.08 -10.46
C LEU A 93 -9.52 -8.77 -11.11
N ALA A 94 -8.21 -8.60 -11.32
CA ALA A 94 -7.60 -7.39 -11.87
C ALA A 94 -8.01 -6.13 -11.11
N ARG A 95 -7.98 -6.18 -9.79
CA ARG A 95 -8.32 -5.05 -8.93
C ARG A 95 -7.75 -5.20 -7.53
N PHE A 96 -7.71 -4.09 -6.79
CA PHE A 96 -7.35 -4.13 -5.38
C PHE A 96 -8.52 -4.64 -4.54
N VAL A 97 -8.20 -5.45 -3.55
CA VAL A 97 -9.16 -6.05 -2.65
C VAL A 97 -8.69 -5.89 -1.20
N LEU A 98 -9.58 -6.20 -0.27
CA LEU A 98 -9.30 -6.27 1.15
C LEU A 98 -9.17 -7.73 1.55
N ASN A 99 -7.95 -8.17 1.83
CA ASN A 99 -7.69 -9.54 2.29
C ASN A 99 -7.68 -9.61 3.80
N GLY A 100 -8.65 -10.35 4.35
CA GLY A 100 -8.70 -10.67 5.77
C GLY A 100 -8.06 -12.01 6.07
N ASP A 101 -8.12 -12.40 7.33
CA ASP A 101 -7.57 -13.68 7.78
C ASP A 101 -8.36 -14.87 7.19
N THR A 102 -9.68 -14.77 7.13
CA THR A 102 -10.55 -15.87 6.72
C THR A 102 -11.27 -15.62 5.41
N TYR A 103 -11.38 -14.41 4.96
CA TYR A 103 -12.09 -14.08 3.73
C TYR A 103 -11.58 -12.78 3.10
N MET A 104 -11.89 -12.64 1.82
CA MET A 104 -11.58 -11.47 1.03
C MET A 104 -12.85 -10.64 0.85
N VAL A 105 -12.72 -9.31 0.92
CA VAL A 105 -13.81 -8.37 0.69
C VAL A 105 -13.44 -7.48 -0.48
N ASP A 106 -14.42 -7.24 -1.34
CA ASP A 106 -14.29 -6.31 -2.45
C ASP A 106 -14.68 -4.90 -2.00
N PHE A 107 -13.97 -3.89 -2.50
CA PHE A 107 -14.35 -2.50 -2.24
C PHE A 107 -15.74 -2.15 -2.80
N ASP A 108 -16.26 -2.90 -3.75
CA ASP A 108 -17.63 -2.72 -4.23
C ASP A 108 -18.69 -2.98 -3.15
N ASN A 109 -18.36 -3.78 -2.14
CA ASN A 109 -19.27 -4.11 -1.05
C ASN A 109 -19.24 -3.09 0.09
N TYR A 110 -18.23 -2.24 0.13
CA TYR A 110 -18.03 -1.26 1.19
C TYR A 110 -17.56 0.06 0.58
N ASN A 111 -18.10 1.15 1.10
CA ASN A 111 -17.56 2.46 0.80
C ASN A 111 -16.17 2.59 1.42
N SER A 112 -15.23 3.16 0.67
CA SER A 112 -13.91 3.49 1.25
C SER A 112 -14.04 4.42 2.45
N THR A 113 -15.12 5.22 2.50
CA THR A 113 -15.44 6.10 3.64
C THR A 113 -15.84 5.35 4.90
N ASP A 114 -16.09 4.04 4.81
CA ASP A 114 -16.31 3.18 5.97
C ASP A 114 -15.02 2.50 6.45
N CYS A 115 -13.93 2.71 5.75
CA CYS A 115 -12.63 2.12 6.05
C CYS A 115 -11.76 3.11 6.82
N GLU A 116 -10.89 2.59 7.67
CA GLU A 116 -9.88 3.36 8.38
C GLU A 116 -8.52 2.70 8.21
N VAL A 117 -7.56 3.46 7.66
CA VAL A 117 -6.17 3.01 7.59
C VAL A 117 -5.55 3.11 8.98
N ILE A 118 -5.06 2.00 9.50
CA ILE A 118 -4.46 1.94 10.83
C ILE A 118 -2.95 1.64 10.80
N GLY A 119 -2.41 1.31 9.65
CA GLY A 119 -0.99 1.02 9.51
C GLY A 119 -0.69 0.47 8.12
N ASN A 120 0.51 -0.11 7.98
CA ASN A 120 0.96 -0.73 6.74
C ASN A 120 1.74 -2.00 7.09
N LYS A 121 1.53 -3.08 6.36
CA LYS A 121 2.17 -4.37 6.69
C LYS A 121 3.68 -4.35 6.59
N VAL A 122 4.27 -3.42 5.85
CA VAL A 122 5.72 -3.26 5.77
C VAL A 122 6.31 -2.91 7.14
N GLY A 123 5.61 -2.03 7.90
CA GLY A 123 6.01 -1.70 9.27
C GLY A 123 5.54 -2.69 10.32
N TYR A 124 4.54 -3.50 9.98
CA TYR A 124 3.89 -4.43 10.92
C TYR A 124 3.67 -5.77 10.23
N PRO A 125 4.75 -6.54 9.96
CA PRO A 125 4.64 -7.80 9.22
C PRO A 125 3.76 -8.85 9.90
N GLU A 126 3.51 -8.72 11.20
CA GLU A 126 2.59 -9.58 11.94
C GLU A 126 1.16 -9.51 11.41
N TYR A 127 0.79 -8.47 10.68
CA TYR A 127 -0.52 -8.34 10.03
C TYR A 127 -0.57 -8.93 8.63
N ASP A 128 0.52 -9.55 8.17
CA ASP A 128 0.54 -10.21 6.87
C ASP A 128 -0.12 -11.59 6.97
N PHE A 129 -1.34 -11.70 6.50
CA PHE A 129 -2.15 -12.92 6.58
C PHE A 129 -1.59 -14.08 5.73
N LEU A 130 -0.65 -13.82 4.85
CA LEU A 130 0.06 -14.88 4.14
C LEU A 130 0.97 -15.69 5.08
N ASN A 131 1.32 -15.13 6.23
CA ASN A 131 2.11 -15.77 7.27
C ASN A 131 1.26 -16.12 8.49
N LYS A 132 0.16 -16.83 8.26
CA LYS A 132 -0.86 -17.12 9.29
C LYS A 132 -0.32 -17.77 10.56
N HIS A 133 0.76 -18.53 10.46
CA HIS A 133 1.35 -19.18 11.63
C HIS A 133 1.89 -18.18 12.67
N ILE A 134 2.14 -16.94 12.28
CA ILE A 134 2.55 -15.88 13.20
C ILE A 134 1.39 -15.49 14.12
N TRP A 135 0.16 -15.63 13.63
CA TRP A 135 -1.05 -15.23 14.35
C TRP A 135 -1.58 -16.29 15.29
N SER A 136 -1.22 -17.54 15.06
CA SER A 136 -1.78 -18.66 15.80
C SER A 136 -1.04 -18.99 17.08
N ILE A 137 -0.11 -18.15 17.49
CA ILE A 137 0.67 -18.35 18.71
C ILE A 137 -0.05 -17.74 19.92
#